data_3dd34cf0581cb02318b1adca97c693f3
#
_entry.id   3dd34cf0581cb02318b1adca97c693f3
#
_cell.length_a   1.000
_cell.length_b   1.000
_cell.length_c   1.000
_cell.angle_alpha   90.00
_cell.angle_beta   90.00
_cell.angle_gamma   90.00
#
_symmetry.space_group_name_H-M   'P 1'
#
loop_
_entity.id
_entity.type
_entity.pdbx_description
1 polymer ?
#
loop_
_entity_poly.entity_id
_entity_poly.type
_entity_poly.pdbx_seq_one_letter_code
_entity_poly.pdbx_strand_id
1 'polypeptide(L)'
;MLAGFFLLYGLIFYTNPAYKSETGFSHMFVFVGSFITGIFMLQYGQLFLSWNSANFDFFLQKRTGVEALVKGKYLLFVVTSCLCLLASVPYAYFGWDILLIHVATFLFNMGVIMHLVIYLSLWKPKPMDLNKGAMFNYEGVGIAQF
;
A
#
# COMPACT_ATOMS: atom_id res chain seq x y z
N MET A 1 -2.88 3.58 13.58
CA MET A 1 -3.36 4.98 13.42
C MET A 1 -3.58 5.40 11.98
N LEU A 2 -2.60 5.27 11.06
CA LEU A 2 -2.74 5.69 9.66
C LEU A 2 -3.91 5.03 8.91
N ALA A 3 -4.10 3.72 9.01
CA ALA A 3 -5.19 3.01 8.34
C ALA A 3 -6.59 3.50 8.79
N GLY A 4 -6.77 3.80 10.09
CA GLY A 4 -8.01 4.38 10.61
C GLY A 4 -8.26 5.79 10.08
N PHE A 5 -7.20 6.59 9.92
CA PHE A 5 -7.30 7.92 9.33
C PHE A 5 -7.76 7.86 7.86
N PHE A 6 -7.22 6.93 7.07
CA PHE A 6 -7.61 6.77 5.67
C PHE A 6 -9.03 6.23 5.49
N LEU A 7 -9.48 5.36 6.40
CA LEU A 7 -10.88 4.93 6.42
C LEU A 7 -11.83 6.10 6.71
N LEU A 8 -11.50 6.94 7.70
CA LEU A 8 -12.28 8.15 7.97
C LEU A 8 -12.23 9.16 6.80
N TYR A 9 -11.08 9.25 6.14
CA TYR A 9 -10.91 10.09 4.96
C TYR A 9 -11.84 9.67 3.81
N GLY A 10 -12.02 8.38 3.59
CA GLY A 10 -12.98 7.85 2.61
C GLY A 10 -14.41 8.32 2.86
N LEU A 11 -14.84 8.41 4.14
CA LEU A 11 -16.17 8.91 4.49
C LEU A 11 -16.44 10.31 3.96
N ILE A 12 -15.45 11.21 4.04
CA ILE A 12 -15.58 12.61 3.58
C ILE A 12 -15.94 12.65 2.08
N PHE A 13 -15.33 11.79 1.28
CA PHE A 13 -15.58 11.75 -0.16
C PHE A 13 -16.91 11.09 -0.51
N TYR A 14 -17.27 10.00 0.16
CA TYR A 14 -18.49 9.24 -0.15
C TYR A 14 -19.75 9.93 0.35
N THR A 15 -19.67 10.78 1.38
CA THR A 15 -20.79 11.55 1.89
C THR A 15 -21.01 12.87 1.14
N ASN A 16 -19.98 13.39 0.45
CA ASN A 16 -20.07 14.69 -0.20
C ASN A 16 -20.77 14.58 -1.57
N PRO A 17 -21.93 15.26 -1.75
CA PRO A 17 -22.70 15.22 -2.99
C PRO A 17 -21.93 15.78 -4.20
N ALA A 18 -20.93 16.66 -3.99
CA ALA A 18 -20.13 17.24 -5.06
C ALA A 18 -19.30 16.19 -5.85
N TYR A 19 -19.03 15.02 -5.25
CA TYR A 19 -18.29 13.94 -5.90
C TYR A 19 -19.19 12.83 -6.46
N LYS A 20 -20.51 12.93 -6.27
CA LYS A 20 -21.47 12.02 -6.90
C LYS A 20 -21.72 12.51 -8.32
N SER A 21 -21.21 11.79 -9.32
CA SER A 21 -21.54 12.07 -10.70
C SER A 21 -22.94 11.52 -11.02
N GLU A 22 -23.63 12.10 -12.02
CA GLU A 22 -24.92 11.61 -12.51
C GLU A 22 -24.84 10.15 -13.02
N THR A 23 -23.64 9.72 -13.42
CA THR A 23 -23.37 8.36 -13.92
C THR A 23 -22.99 7.37 -12.80
N GLY A 24 -22.96 7.78 -11.54
CA GLY A 24 -22.61 6.92 -10.40
C GLY A 24 -21.10 6.65 -10.24
N PHE A 25 -20.29 6.80 -11.29
CA PHE A 25 -18.84 6.58 -11.28
C PHE A 25 -18.07 7.90 -11.28
N SER A 26 -17.57 8.28 -10.11
CA SER A 26 -16.61 9.39 -10.02
C SER A 26 -15.17 8.85 -10.07
N HIS A 27 -14.31 9.46 -10.90
CA HIS A 27 -12.88 9.17 -10.92
C HIS A 27 -12.24 9.33 -9.53
N MET A 28 -12.81 10.24 -8.72
CA MET A 28 -12.37 10.47 -7.35
C MET A 28 -12.61 9.24 -6.45
N PHE A 29 -13.70 8.52 -6.66
CA PHE A 29 -13.98 7.29 -5.90
C PHE A 29 -12.99 6.17 -6.24
N VAL A 30 -12.56 6.07 -7.50
CA VAL A 30 -11.52 5.12 -7.92
C VAL A 30 -10.19 5.48 -7.26
N PHE A 31 -9.84 6.77 -7.22
CA PHE A 31 -8.63 7.23 -6.56
C PHE A 31 -8.66 6.92 -5.05
N VAL A 32 -9.76 7.25 -4.36
CA VAL A 32 -9.94 6.97 -2.93
C VAL A 32 -9.88 5.46 -2.66
N GLY A 33 -10.55 4.64 -3.46
CA GLY A 33 -10.51 3.19 -3.35
C GLY A 33 -9.11 2.60 -3.53
N SER A 34 -8.36 3.08 -4.53
CA SER A 34 -6.97 2.68 -4.75
C SER A 34 -6.07 3.07 -3.58
N PHE A 35 -6.31 4.24 -3.00
CA PHE A 35 -5.54 4.72 -1.86
C PHE A 35 -5.82 3.90 -0.60
N ILE A 36 -7.10 3.66 -0.26
CA ILE A 36 -7.49 2.89 0.92
C ILE A 36 -6.95 1.46 0.85
N THR A 37 -7.07 0.79 -0.29
CA THR A 37 -6.64 -0.61 -0.44
C THR A 37 -5.14 -0.78 -0.68
N GLY A 38 -4.43 0.27 -1.14
CA GLY A 38 -3.01 0.22 -1.50
C GLY A 38 -2.05 1.04 -0.64
N ILE A 39 -2.55 1.88 0.28
CA ILE A 39 -1.71 2.83 1.03
C ILE A 39 -0.59 2.16 1.81
N PHE A 40 -0.88 1.04 2.47
CA PHE A 40 0.14 0.31 3.23
C PHE A 40 1.24 -0.21 2.31
N MET A 41 0.87 -0.73 1.16
CA MET A 41 1.80 -1.23 0.15
C MET A 41 2.69 -0.11 -0.38
N LEU A 42 2.13 1.06 -0.68
CA LEU A 42 2.89 2.22 -1.13
C LEU A 42 3.86 2.72 -0.05
N GLN A 43 3.39 2.88 1.19
CA GLN A 43 4.20 3.39 2.30
C GLN A 43 5.31 2.43 2.71
N TYR A 44 4.99 1.15 2.88
CA TYR A 44 5.96 0.15 3.31
C TYR A 44 6.82 -0.37 2.15
N GLY A 45 6.23 -0.46 0.97
CA GLY A 45 6.88 -1.05 -0.20
C GLY A 45 8.01 -0.19 -0.76
N GLN A 46 7.95 1.13 -0.64
CA GLN A 46 9.05 2.03 -1.04
C GLN A 46 10.37 1.67 -0.35
N LEU A 47 10.29 1.18 0.88
CA LEU A 47 11.43 0.80 1.70
C LEU A 47 11.56 -0.73 1.84
N PHE A 48 11.09 -1.48 0.84
CA PHE A 48 10.96 -2.93 0.87
C PHE A 48 12.19 -3.68 1.42
N LEU A 49 13.39 -3.38 0.91
CA LEU A 49 14.64 -3.96 1.39
C LEU A 49 15.25 -3.18 2.54
N SER A 50 15.04 -1.87 2.59
CA SER A 50 15.68 -0.97 3.56
C SER A 50 15.31 -1.33 5.00
N TRP A 51 14.09 -1.78 5.26
CA TRP A 51 13.66 -2.26 6.58
C TRP A 51 14.47 -3.44 7.14
N ASN A 52 15.12 -4.21 6.26
CA ASN A 52 15.91 -5.37 6.64
C ASN A 52 17.40 -5.16 6.37
N SER A 53 17.84 -3.92 6.12
CA SER A 53 19.23 -3.64 5.76
C SER A 53 20.23 -4.13 6.81
N ALA A 54 19.93 -3.98 8.09
CA ALA A 54 20.79 -4.45 9.20
C ALA A 54 20.95 -5.98 9.24
N ASN A 55 19.98 -6.74 8.73
CA ASN A 55 19.98 -8.19 8.76
C ASN A 55 20.08 -8.83 7.36
N PHE A 56 20.39 -8.02 6.35
CA PHE A 56 20.39 -8.49 4.95
C PHE A 56 21.44 -9.57 4.70
N ASP A 57 22.62 -9.45 5.31
CA ASP A 57 23.70 -10.44 5.22
C ASP A 57 23.27 -11.82 5.72
N PHE A 58 22.44 -11.87 6.76
CA PHE A 58 21.87 -13.14 7.25
C PHE A 58 21.01 -13.84 6.20
N PHE A 59 20.23 -13.08 5.42
CA PHE A 59 19.41 -13.64 4.35
C PHE A 59 20.26 -14.09 3.16
N LEU A 60 21.35 -13.38 2.85
CA LEU A 60 22.29 -13.75 1.79
C LEU A 60 23.05 -15.03 2.07
N GLN A 61 23.37 -15.33 3.32
CA GLN A 61 24.09 -16.54 3.72
C GLN A 61 23.26 -17.82 3.56
N LYS A 62 21.94 -17.72 3.49
CA LYS A 62 21.04 -18.86 3.31
C LYS A 62 20.65 -19.01 1.85
N ARG A 63 20.76 -20.25 1.32
CA ARG A 63 20.43 -20.58 -0.08
C ARG A 63 19.04 -20.08 -0.53
N THR A 64 18.05 -20.08 0.37
CA THR A 64 16.67 -19.64 0.11
C THR A 64 16.30 -18.39 0.89
N GLY A 65 17.27 -17.69 1.51
CA GLY A 65 17.00 -16.60 2.43
C GLY A 65 16.34 -15.40 1.75
N VAL A 66 16.87 -14.98 0.60
CA VAL A 66 16.29 -13.84 -0.17
C VAL A 66 14.90 -14.20 -0.67
N GLU A 67 14.69 -15.41 -1.17
CA GLU A 67 13.39 -15.87 -1.63
C GLU A 67 12.36 -15.88 -0.48
N ALA A 68 12.75 -16.38 0.69
CA ALA A 68 11.89 -16.37 1.87
C ALA A 68 11.55 -14.94 2.33
N LEU A 69 12.53 -14.00 2.27
CA LEU A 69 12.30 -12.60 2.58
C LEU A 69 11.27 -11.96 1.65
N VAL A 70 11.44 -12.16 0.33
CA VAL A 70 10.52 -11.61 -0.67
C VAL A 70 9.13 -12.21 -0.53
N LYS A 71 9.02 -13.54 -0.38
CA LYS A 71 7.73 -14.22 -0.18
C LYS A 71 7.04 -13.76 1.11
N GLY A 72 7.79 -13.62 2.20
CA GLY A 72 7.23 -13.13 3.47
C GLY A 72 6.66 -11.71 3.36
N LYS A 73 7.36 -10.81 2.68
CA LYS A 73 6.88 -9.45 2.45
C LYS A 73 5.71 -9.39 1.47
N TYR A 74 5.74 -10.23 0.43
CA TYR A 74 4.60 -10.37 -0.47
C TYR A 74 3.34 -10.80 0.30
N LEU A 75 3.46 -11.81 1.16
CA LEU A 75 2.36 -12.27 2.01
C LEU A 75 1.85 -11.16 2.94
N LEU A 76 2.76 -10.38 3.52
CA LEU A 76 2.40 -9.23 4.35
C LEU A 76 1.55 -8.21 3.58
N PHE A 77 1.92 -7.90 2.33
CA PHE A 77 1.14 -6.99 1.48
C PHE A 77 -0.25 -7.55 1.16
N VAL A 78 -0.33 -8.84 0.82
CA VAL A 78 -1.62 -9.51 0.56
C VAL A 78 -2.51 -9.42 1.79
N VAL A 79 -2.00 -9.82 2.95
CA VAL A 79 -2.78 -9.83 4.20
C VAL A 79 -3.25 -8.42 4.58
N THR A 80 -2.35 -7.43 4.55
CA THR A 80 -2.71 -6.05 4.91
C THR A 80 -3.72 -5.43 3.93
N SER A 81 -3.59 -5.69 2.64
CA SER A 81 -4.56 -5.18 1.65
C SER A 81 -5.91 -5.89 1.77
N CYS A 82 -5.93 -7.20 2.07
CA CYS A 82 -7.17 -7.91 2.40
C CYS A 82 -7.85 -7.31 3.64
N LEU A 83 -7.09 -6.99 4.68
CA LEU A 83 -7.63 -6.32 5.88
C LEU A 83 -8.19 -4.94 5.55
N CYS A 84 -7.52 -4.16 4.70
CA CYS A 84 -8.02 -2.87 4.24
C CYS A 84 -9.31 -3.02 3.42
N LEU A 85 -9.39 -4.03 2.56
CA LEU A 85 -10.62 -4.34 1.81
C LEU A 85 -11.76 -4.71 2.77
N LEU A 86 -11.52 -5.59 3.74
CA LEU A 86 -12.52 -5.94 4.75
C LEU A 86 -12.98 -4.72 5.56
N ALA A 87 -12.04 -3.84 5.93
CA ALA A 87 -12.34 -2.60 6.62
C ALA A 87 -13.13 -1.60 5.75
N SER A 88 -13.12 -1.75 4.43
CA SER A 88 -13.91 -0.92 3.51
C SER A 88 -15.34 -1.45 3.28
N VAL A 89 -15.67 -2.66 3.73
CA VAL A 89 -17.03 -3.25 3.59
C VAL A 89 -18.15 -2.33 4.11
N PRO A 90 -18.01 -1.61 5.24
CA PRO A 90 -19.05 -0.68 5.70
C PRO A 90 -19.43 0.40 4.69
N TYR A 91 -18.54 0.73 3.74
CA TYR A 91 -18.87 1.70 2.68
C TYR A 91 -19.94 1.21 1.70
N ALA A 92 -20.26 -0.07 1.69
CA ALA A 92 -21.41 -0.61 0.96
C ALA A 92 -22.73 0.06 1.37
N TYR A 93 -22.81 0.66 2.57
CA TYR A 93 -23.97 1.45 3.02
C TYR A 93 -24.23 2.67 2.13
N PHE A 94 -23.20 3.25 1.53
CA PHE A 94 -23.31 4.40 0.64
C PHE A 94 -23.63 4.02 -0.82
N GLY A 95 -23.49 2.75 -1.17
CA GLY A 95 -23.81 2.19 -2.49
C GLY A 95 -22.97 0.96 -2.82
N TRP A 96 -23.57 0.01 -3.49
CA TRP A 96 -22.87 -1.19 -3.97
C TRP A 96 -21.76 -0.87 -4.98
N ASP A 97 -21.93 0.22 -5.75
CA ASP A 97 -20.94 0.69 -6.72
C ASP A 97 -19.61 1.06 -6.04
N ILE A 98 -19.68 1.65 -4.84
CA ILE A 98 -18.50 2.00 -4.04
C ILE A 98 -17.75 0.74 -3.62
N LEU A 99 -18.46 -0.30 -3.17
CA LEU A 99 -17.83 -1.57 -2.82
C LEU A 99 -17.19 -2.24 -4.04
N LEU A 100 -17.85 -2.21 -5.19
CA LEU A 100 -17.28 -2.74 -6.43
C LEU A 100 -16.01 -2.00 -6.84
N ILE A 101 -15.96 -0.68 -6.66
CA ILE A 101 -14.74 0.12 -6.86
C ILE A 101 -13.62 -0.34 -5.93
N HIS A 102 -13.91 -0.58 -4.64
CA HIS A 102 -12.92 -1.07 -3.71
C HIS A 102 -12.38 -2.45 -4.09
N VAL A 103 -13.23 -3.36 -4.54
CA VAL A 103 -12.81 -4.69 -5.01
C VAL A 103 -11.96 -4.56 -6.27
N ALA A 104 -12.38 -3.76 -7.24
CA ALA A 104 -11.63 -3.55 -8.48
C ALA A 104 -10.25 -2.92 -8.21
N THR A 105 -10.19 -1.89 -7.36
CA THR A 105 -8.93 -1.23 -6.99
C THR A 105 -8.03 -2.13 -6.15
N PHE A 106 -8.58 -2.98 -5.29
CA PHE A 106 -7.85 -4.01 -4.58
C PHE A 106 -7.18 -5.00 -5.56
N LEU A 107 -7.92 -5.51 -6.54
CA LEU A 107 -7.36 -6.43 -7.56
C LEU A 107 -6.28 -5.75 -8.39
N PHE A 108 -6.48 -4.47 -8.76
CA PHE A 108 -5.47 -3.68 -9.46
C PHE A 108 -4.20 -3.48 -8.60
N ASN A 109 -4.36 -3.14 -7.32
CA ASN A 109 -3.24 -2.99 -6.40
C ASN A 109 -2.46 -4.29 -6.23
N MET A 110 -3.15 -5.43 -6.10
CA MET A 110 -2.51 -6.75 -5.98
C MET A 110 -1.83 -7.19 -7.28
N GLY A 111 -2.49 -6.98 -8.42
CA GLY A 111 -2.00 -7.46 -9.71
C GLY A 111 -0.92 -6.59 -10.34
N VAL A 112 -1.00 -5.26 -10.15
CA VAL A 112 -0.13 -4.31 -10.84
C VAL A 112 0.76 -3.54 -9.86
N ILE A 113 0.16 -2.79 -8.95
CA ILE A 113 0.89 -1.84 -8.10
C ILE A 113 1.91 -2.58 -7.21
N MET A 114 1.54 -3.71 -6.64
CA MET A 114 2.44 -4.49 -5.79
C MET A 114 3.72 -4.91 -6.53
N HIS A 115 3.58 -5.42 -7.74
CA HIS A 115 4.74 -5.84 -8.54
C HIS A 115 5.61 -4.66 -8.94
N LEU A 116 4.97 -3.54 -9.30
CA LEU A 116 5.66 -2.32 -9.66
C LEU A 116 6.44 -1.73 -8.47
N VAL A 117 5.82 -1.68 -7.30
CA VAL A 117 6.46 -1.18 -6.07
C VAL A 117 7.65 -2.06 -5.66
N ILE A 118 7.49 -3.39 -5.71
CA ILE A 118 8.59 -4.33 -5.43
C ILE A 118 9.72 -4.12 -6.45
N TYR A 119 9.41 -4.04 -7.75
CA TYR A 119 10.40 -3.83 -8.80
C TYR A 119 11.19 -2.53 -8.60
N LEU A 120 10.49 -1.41 -8.36
CA LEU A 120 11.13 -0.12 -8.15
C LEU A 120 11.98 -0.09 -6.87
N SER A 121 11.54 -0.74 -5.80
CA SER A 121 12.29 -0.80 -4.54
C SER A 121 13.58 -1.65 -4.65
N LEU A 122 13.61 -2.61 -5.58
CA LEU A 122 14.80 -3.42 -5.85
C LEU A 122 15.82 -2.68 -6.73
N TRP A 123 15.43 -1.67 -7.49
CA TRP A 123 16.30 -0.99 -8.42
C TRP A 123 17.47 -0.24 -7.75
N LYS A 124 17.17 0.47 -6.65
CA LYS A 124 18.19 1.21 -5.88
C LYS A 124 17.95 1.05 -4.37
N PRO A 125 18.22 -0.13 -3.80
CA PRO A 125 18.05 -0.32 -2.38
C PRO A 125 19.04 0.57 -1.62
N LYS A 126 18.54 1.32 -0.63
CA LYS A 126 19.38 2.11 0.27
C LYS A 126 19.28 1.55 1.67
N PRO A 127 20.40 1.48 2.43
CA PRO A 127 20.36 1.10 3.82
C PRO A 127 19.59 2.15 4.63
N MET A 128 18.83 1.70 5.61
CA MET A 128 18.07 2.54 6.53
C MET A 128 18.63 2.37 7.94
N ASP A 129 18.94 3.46 8.61
CA ASP A 129 19.34 3.42 10.01
C ASP A 129 18.09 3.45 10.90
N LEU A 130 17.73 2.28 11.42
CA LEU A 130 16.55 2.13 12.27
C LEU A 130 16.64 2.85 13.62
N ASN A 131 17.86 3.26 14.04
CA ASN A 131 18.07 3.97 15.30
C ASN A 131 17.68 5.45 15.23
N LYS A 132 17.54 6.00 14.02
CA LYS A 132 17.21 7.43 13.80
C LYS A 132 15.70 7.68 13.65
N GLY A 133 14.85 6.98 14.37
CA GLY A 133 13.40 7.22 14.39
C GLY A 133 12.73 6.98 13.03
N ALA A 134 12.09 5.83 12.87
CA ALA A 134 11.57 5.30 11.61
C ALA A 134 10.56 6.21 10.86
N MET A 135 10.00 7.23 11.51
CA MET A 135 8.92 8.04 10.94
C MET A 135 9.39 9.17 10.03
N PHE A 136 10.65 9.62 10.14
CA PHE A 136 11.19 10.75 9.38
C PHE A 136 12.60 10.52 8.83
N ASN A 137 13.06 9.28 8.83
CA ASN A 137 14.39 8.94 8.33
C ASN A 137 14.40 8.74 6.80
N TYR A 138 14.05 9.82 6.09
CA TYR A 138 14.13 9.91 4.64
C TYR A 138 15.55 10.28 4.14
N GLU A 139 16.58 10.19 5.00
CA GLU A 139 17.98 10.42 4.62
C GLU A 139 18.48 9.38 3.61
N GLY A 140 17.90 9.30 2.52
CA GLY A 140 18.27 8.31 1.51
C GLY A 140 17.22 8.17 0.40
N VAL A 141 16.01 8.68 0.62
CA VAL A 141 14.97 8.74 -0.39
C VAL A 141 15.28 9.95 -1.29
N GLY A 142 16.09 9.74 -2.32
CA GLY A 142 16.30 10.75 -3.36
C GLY A 142 15.10 10.82 -4.30
N ILE A 143 14.93 11.97 -4.97
CA ILE A 143 13.91 12.22 -6.02
C ILE A 143 13.87 11.13 -7.11
N ALA A 144 14.91 10.30 -7.24
CA ALA A 144 14.98 9.17 -8.17
C ALA A 144 14.25 7.90 -7.70
N GLN A 145 13.53 7.95 -6.57
CA GLN A 145 12.65 6.88 -6.09
C GLN A 145 11.16 7.22 -6.28
N PHE A 146 10.88 8.40 -6.87
CA PHE A 146 9.57 8.78 -7.34
C PHE A 146 9.49 8.68 -8.85
#